data_32f48284869577c1a6efd4bc48dc437b
#
_entry.id   32f48284869577c1a6efd4bc48dc437b
#
_cell.length_a   1.000
_cell.length_b   1.000
_cell.length_c   1.000
_cell.angle_alpha   90.00
_cell.angle_beta   90.00
_cell.angle_gamma   90.00
#
_symmetry.space_group_name_H-M   'P 1'
#
loop_
_entity.id
_entity.type
_entity.pdbx_description
1 polymer ?
#
loop_
_entity_poly.entity_id
_entity_poly.type
_entity_poly.pdbx_seq_one_letter_code
_entity_poly.pdbx_strand_id
1 'polypeptide(L)'
;MKKVISVIRNYALSVLAPILMIVLLLLVSPETRSFEAVISLLRQGFVPAVLGWGVLFNMKVGNWDFSIGARFVLAAILAGNLAMDFNLGIIGMVLLCIVISLVLGVVVGLVYKFLKIPTLIASIGLCLIFESLTRIFYGGAGTHLTEDYMLLGGFPY
;
A
#
# COMPACT_ATOMS: atom_id res chain seq x y z
N MET A 1 -26.41 -23.80 -14.57
CA MET A 1 -26.18 -24.26 -13.19
C MET A 1 -24.72 -24.64 -12.89
N LYS A 2 -24.05 -25.52 -13.66
CA LYS A 2 -22.64 -25.93 -13.41
C LYS A 2 -21.64 -24.77 -13.35
N LYS A 3 -21.80 -23.75 -14.20
CA LYS A 3 -20.93 -22.54 -14.23
C LYS A 3 -21.08 -21.67 -12.96
N VAL A 4 -22.29 -21.54 -12.45
CA VAL A 4 -22.54 -20.77 -11.22
C VAL A 4 -21.95 -21.48 -9.99
N ILE A 5 -22.10 -22.79 -9.93
CA ILE A 5 -21.54 -23.61 -8.84
C ILE A 5 -20.01 -23.57 -8.85
N SER A 6 -19.36 -23.60 -10.02
CA SER A 6 -17.90 -23.50 -10.11
C SER A 6 -17.40 -22.13 -9.68
N VAL A 7 -18.12 -21.07 -10.02
CA VAL A 7 -17.79 -19.69 -9.59
C VAL A 7 -17.91 -19.57 -8.07
N ILE A 8 -19.02 -19.99 -7.48
CA ILE A 8 -19.23 -19.97 -6.02
C ILE A 8 -18.17 -20.79 -5.30
N ARG A 9 -17.84 -21.99 -5.82
CA ARG A 9 -16.79 -22.85 -5.24
C ARG A 9 -15.41 -22.16 -5.26
N ASN A 10 -15.06 -21.50 -6.36
CA ASN A 10 -13.77 -20.80 -6.47
C ASN A 10 -13.67 -19.60 -5.53
N TYR A 11 -14.75 -18.82 -5.40
CA TYR A 11 -14.81 -17.74 -4.40
C TYR A 11 -14.76 -18.29 -2.96
N ALA A 12 -15.48 -19.36 -2.68
CA ALA A 12 -15.44 -20.00 -1.36
C ALA A 12 -14.02 -20.50 -1.01
N LEU A 13 -13.31 -21.12 -1.96
CA LEU A 13 -11.93 -21.54 -1.77
C LEU A 13 -10.97 -20.38 -1.55
N SER A 14 -11.17 -19.26 -2.27
CA SER A 14 -10.34 -18.05 -2.13
C SER A 14 -10.50 -17.39 -0.75
N VAL A 15 -11.70 -17.46 -0.17
CA VAL A 15 -11.98 -16.92 1.17
C VAL A 15 -11.58 -17.92 2.27
N LEU A 16 -11.63 -19.22 1.98
CA LEU A 16 -11.30 -20.27 2.94
C LEU A 16 -9.81 -20.19 3.38
N ALA A 17 -8.89 -19.90 2.46
CA ALA A 17 -7.46 -19.84 2.75
C ALA A 17 -7.11 -18.77 3.81
N PRO A 18 -7.50 -17.49 3.67
CA PRO A 18 -7.26 -16.48 4.70
C PRO A 18 -7.97 -16.78 6.02
N ILE A 19 -9.19 -17.34 6.00
CA ILE A 19 -9.89 -17.74 7.22
C ILE A 19 -9.12 -18.85 7.94
N LEU A 20 -8.64 -19.84 7.21
CA LEU A 20 -7.88 -20.96 7.78
C LEU A 20 -6.55 -20.47 8.38
N MET A 21 -5.89 -19.51 7.73
CA MET A 21 -4.69 -18.85 8.25
C MET A 21 -4.96 -18.10 9.56
N ILE A 22 -6.08 -17.34 9.63
CA ILE A 22 -6.48 -16.64 10.87
C ILE A 22 -6.77 -17.65 11.99
N VAL A 23 -7.50 -18.71 11.69
CA VAL A 23 -7.82 -19.77 12.69
C VAL A 23 -6.55 -20.45 13.20
N LEU A 24 -5.63 -20.80 12.30
CA LEU A 24 -4.32 -21.36 12.67
C LEU A 24 -3.54 -20.41 13.58
N LEU A 25 -3.50 -19.13 13.23
CA LEU A 25 -2.80 -18.10 13.99
C LEU A 25 -3.37 -17.96 15.40
N LEU A 26 -4.71 -17.98 15.54
CA LEU A 26 -5.40 -17.94 16.83
C LEU A 26 -5.18 -19.23 17.68
N LEU A 27 -4.93 -20.36 17.04
CA LEU A 27 -4.66 -21.63 17.74
C LEU A 27 -3.21 -21.70 18.22
N VAL A 28 -2.26 -21.25 17.40
CA VAL A 28 -0.82 -21.36 17.67
C VAL A 28 -0.32 -20.28 18.62
N SER A 29 -0.87 -19.06 18.54
CA SER A 29 -0.42 -17.92 19.34
C SER A 29 -1.54 -17.44 20.29
N PRO A 30 -1.50 -17.84 21.59
CA PRO A 30 -2.48 -17.40 22.58
C PRO A 30 -2.55 -15.87 22.72
N GLU A 31 -1.45 -15.17 22.50
CA GLU A 31 -1.33 -13.70 22.56
C GLU A 31 -2.20 -13.00 21.51
N THR A 32 -2.48 -13.65 20.38
CA THR A 32 -3.31 -13.08 19.31
C THR A 32 -4.82 -13.17 19.60
N ARG A 33 -5.23 -13.79 20.71
CA ARG A 33 -6.63 -13.92 21.10
C ARG A 33 -7.19 -12.68 21.78
N SER A 34 -6.33 -11.72 22.12
CA SER A 34 -6.79 -10.45 22.69
C SER A 34 -7.53 -9.62 21.64
N PHE A 35 -8.54 -8.87 22.07
CA PHE A 35 -9.30 -7.97 21.19
C PHE A 35 -8.38 -6.93 20.51
N GLU A 36 -7.39 -6.43 21.26
CA GLU A 36 -6.40 -5.48 20.77
C GLU A 36 -5.52 -6.08 19.65
N ALA A 37 -5.11 -7.33 19.80
CA ALA A 37 -4.33 -8.01 18.76
C ALA A 37 -5.13 -8.19 17.46
N VAL A 38 -6.42 -8.53 17.56
CA VAL A 38 -7.30 -8.64 16.38
C VAL A 38 -7.47 -7.30 15.68
N ILE A 39 -7.67 -6.21 16.43
CA ILE A 39 -7.75 -4.85 15.84
C ILE A 39 -6.43 -4.47 15.19
N SER A 40 -5.29 -4.78 15.82
CA SER A 40 -3.97 -4.51 15.25
C SER A 40 -3.76 -5.27 13.93
N LEU A 41 -4.15 -6.54 13.85
CA LEU A 41 -4.11 -7.33 12.63
C LEU A 41 -4.98 -6.73 11.51
N LEU A 42 -6.21 -6.29 11.85
CA LEU A 42 -7.09 -5.64 10.89
C LEU A 42 -6.52 -4.32 10.37
N ARG A 43 -5.93 -3.50 11.25
CA ARG A 43 -5.25 -2.25 10.84
C ARG A 43 -4.07 -2.52 9.93
N GLN A 44 -3.24 -3.52 10.24
CA GLN A 44 -2.11 -3.91 9.39
C GLN A 44 -2.54 -4.48 8.03
N GLY A 45 -3.67 -5.18 7.99
CA GLY A 45 -4.23 -5.75 6.77
C GLY A 45 -4.87 -4.71 5.83
N PHE A 46 -5.25 -3.53 6.34
CA PHE A 46 -5.98 -2.52 5.57
C PHE A 46 -5.14 -1.96 4.40
N VAL A 47 -3.89 -1.58 4.66
CA VAL A 47 -3.00 -1.02 3.64
C VAL A 47 -2.73 -2.01 2.49
N PRO A 48 -2.31 -3.26 2.74
CA PRO A 48 -2.15 -4.25 1.68
C PRO A 48 -3.45 -4.52 0.90
N ALA A 49 -4.61 -4.50 1.56
CA ALA A 49 -5.89 -4.70 0.89
C ALA A 49 -6.19 -3.58 -0.12
N VAL A 50 -5.97 -2.32 0.26
CA VAL A 50 -6.15 -1.16 -0.65
C VAL A 50 -5.16 -1.22 -1.82
N LEU A 51 -3.89 -1.55 -1.54
CA LEU A 51 -2.87 -1.74 -2.58
C LEU A 51 -3.25 -2.89 -3.53
N GLY A 52 -3.76 -3.99 -2.99
CA GLY A 52 -4.26 -5.12 -3.78
C GLY A 52 -5.39 -4.72 -4.75
N TRP A 53 -6.30 -3.85 -4.34
CA TRP A 53 -7.30 -3.29 -5.24
C TRP A 53 -6.67 -2.46 -6.35
N GLY A 54 -5.68 -1.63 -6.06
CA GLY A 54 -4.93 -0.88 -7.07
C GLY A 54 -4.29 -1.80 -8.11
N VAL A 55 -3.66 -2.89 -7.67
CA VAL A 55 -3.09 -3.91 -8.55
C VAL A 55 -4.16 -4.56 -9.43
N LEU A 56 -5.32 -4.92 -8.86
CA LEU A 56 -6.42 -5.54 -9.61
C LEU A 56 -6.92 -4.66 -10.76
N PHE A 57 -7.01 -3.33 -10.56
CA PHE A 57 -7.38 -2.42 -11.64
C PHE A 57 -6.37 -2.45 -12.78
N ASN A 58 -5.07 -2.40 -12.48
CA ASN A 58 -4.02 -2.48 -13.48
C ASN A 58 -4.04 -3.82 -14.23
N MET A 59 -4.24 -4.93 -13.53
CA MET A 59 -4.35 -6.25 -14.15
C MET A 59 -5.55 -6.37 -15.10
N LYS A 60 -6.70 -5.75 -14.77
CA LYS A 60 -7.87 -5.72 -15.66
C LYS A 60 -7.61 -4.98 -16.97
N VAL A 61 -6.72 -4.01 -16.97
CA VAL A 61 -6.29 -3.29 -18.20
C VAL A 61 -5.17 -4.04 -18.93
N GLY A 62 -4.72 -5.18 -18.41
CA GLY A 62 -3.65 -6.00 -18.97
C GLY A 62 -2.23 -5.55 -18.56
N ASN A 63 -2.12 -4.66 -17.61
CA ASN A 63 -0.83 -4.16 -17.11
C ASN A 63 -0.48 -4.84 -15.78
N TRP A 64 0.71 -5.45 -15.73
CA TRP A 64 1.28 -6.00 -14.51
C TRP A 64 2.21 -4.97 -13.90
N ASP A 65 1.77 -4.32 -12.82
CA ASP A 65 2.52 -3.26 -12.16
C ASP A 65 2.94 -3.67 -10.75
N PHE A 66 4.20 -4.07 -10.60
CA PHE A 66 4.80 -4.38 -9.30
C PHE A 66 5.39 -3.16 -8.58
N SER A 67 5.42 -2.00 -9.23
CA SER A 67 5.97 -0.78 -8.65
C SER A 67 5.03 -0.09 -7.65
N ILE A 68 3.78 -0.54 -7.53
CA ILE A 68 2.73 0.10 -6.69
C ILE A 68 3.19 0.21 -5.23
N GLY A 69 3.75 -0.87 -4.66
CA GLY A 69 4.24 -0.87 -3.28
C GLY A 69 5.37 0.13 -3.04
N ALA A 70 6.37 0.15 -3.92
CA ALA A 70 7.49 1.07 -3.82
C ALA A 70 7.07 2.53 -4.00
N ARG A 71 6.13 2.81 -4.93
CA ARG A 71 5.54 4.15 -5.09
C ARG A 71 4.77 4.61 -3.86
N PHE A 72 4.02 3.70 -3.24
CA PHE A 72 3.27 4.00 -2.03
C PHE A 72 4.21 4.44 -0.91
N VAL A 73 5.29 3.68 -0.66
CA VAL A 73 6.29 4.01 0.37
C VAL A 73 6.98 5.33 0.06
N LEU A 74 7.42 5.53 -1.18
CA LEU A 74 8.06 6.78 -1.60
C LEU A 74 7.14 7.99 -1.42
N ALA A 75 5.87 7.87 -1.84
CA ALA A 75 4.90 8.95 -1.68
C ALA A 75 4.63 9.27 -0.20
N ALA A 76 4.54 8.25 0.65
CA ALA A 76 4.32 8.42 2.08
C ALA A 76 5.51 9.13 2.76
N ILE A 77 6.76 8.74 2.44
CA ILE A 77 7.96 9.37 2.98
C ILE A 77 8.05 10.84 2.54
N LEU A 78 7.88 11.09 1.24
CA LEU A 78 7.96 12.46 0.73
C LEU A 78 6.84 13.35 1.30
N ALA A 79 5.60 12.88 1.30
CA ALA A 79 4.48 13.67 1.80
C ALA A 79 4.56 13.91 3.30
N GLY A 80 4.95 12.89 4.08
CA GLY A 80 5.08 13.03 5.52
C GLY A 80 6.16 14.03 5.89
N ASN A 81 7.37 13.89 5.36
CA ASN A 81 8.48 14.79 5.69
C ASN A 81 8.24 16.21 5.17
N LEU A 82 7.74 16.40 3.93
CA LEU A 82 7.41 17.73 3.43
C LEU A 82 6.31 18.40 4.25
N ALA A 83 5.30 17.65 4.69
CA ALA A 83 4.26 18.21 5.55
C ALA A 83 4.81 18.69 6.89
N MET A 84 5.81 18.01 7.44
CA MET A 84 6.53 18.40 8.63
C MET A 84 7.39 19.64 8.38
N ASP A 85 8.23 19.63 7.37
CA ASP A 85 9.12 20.74 7.03
C ASP A 85 8.37 22.05 6.81
N PHE A 86 7.19 21.99 6.21
CA PHE A 86 6.34 23.16 5.94
C PHE A 86 5.23 23.40 6.96
N ASN A 87 5.13 22.60 8.02
CA ASN A 87 4.10 22.69 9.07
C ASN A 87 2.64 22.71 8.51
N LEU A 88 2.37 21.87 7.52
CA LEU A 88 1.09 21.89 6.78
C LEU A 88 -0.07 21.19 7.51
N GLY A 89 0.19 20.51 8.61
CA GLY A 89 -0.80 19.72 9.34
C GLY A 89 -1.27 18.48 8.55
N ILE A 90 -2.22 17.76 9.13
CA ILE A 90 -2.73 16.49 8.55
C ILE A 90 -3.36 16.69 7.18
N ILE A 91 -4.15 17.75 7.01
CA ILE A 91 -4.83 18.04 5.73
C ILE A 91 -3.81 18.28 4.64
N GLY A 92 -2.76 19.05 4.93
CA GLY A 92 -1.67 19.31 3.99
C GLY A 92 -0.90 18.03 3.63
N MET A 93 -0.63 17.17 4.62
CA MET A 93 0.01 15.86 4.39
C MET A 93 -0.82 14.98 3.45
N VAL A 94 -2.14 14.89 3.67
CA VAL A 94 -3.03 14.09 2.80
C VAL A 94 -3.05 14.66 1.38
N LEU A 95 -3.15 15.97 1.22
CA LEU A 95 -3.11 16.62 -0.09
C LEU A 95 -1.78 16.37 -0.81
N LEU A 96 -0.66 16.48 -0.10
CA LEU A 96 0.68 16.15 -0.64
C LEU A 96 0.76 14.68 -1.06
N CYS A 97 0.26 13.75 -0.23
CA CYS A 97 0.19 12.32 -0.60
C CYS A 97 -0.54 12.11 -1.93
N ILE A 98 -1.70 12.75 -2.11
CA ILE A 98 -2.49 12.64 -3.34
C ILE A 98 -1.71 13.19 -4.53
N VAL A 99 -1.14 14.39 -4.41
CA VAL A 99 -0.39 15.05 -5.49
C VAL A 99 0.84 14.24 -5.88
N ILE A 100 1.65 13.83 -4.90
CA ILE A 100 2.87 13.05 -5.16
C ILE A 100 2.52 11.70 -5.78
N SER A 101 1.51 10.99 -5.25
CA SER A 101 1.07 9.71 -5.81
C SER A 101 0.58 9.84 -7.25
N LEU A 102 -0.12 10.94 -7.57
CA LEU A 102 -0.59 11.25 -8.91
C LEU A 102 0.59 11.49 -9.86
N VAL A 103 1.57 12.30 -9.45
CA VAL A 103 2.77 12.57 -10.24
C VAL A 103 3.55 11.28 -10.51
N LEU A 104 3.79 10.45 -9.48
CA LEU A 104 4.45 9.16 -9.63
C LEU A 104 3.65 8.21 -10.54
N GLY A 105 2.32 8.22 -10.45
CA GLY A 105 1.45 7.46 -11.34
C GLY A 105 1.57 7.88 -12.80
N VAL A 106 1.60 9.19 -13.07
CA VAL A 106 1.82 9.74 -14.42
C VAL A 106 3.18 9.34 -14.96
N VAL A 107 4.24 9.44 -14.15
CA VAL A 107 5.61 9.03 -14.55
C VAL A 107 5.61 7.56 -14.98
N VAL A 108 5.01 6.66 -14.21
CA VAL A 108 4.92 5.23 -14.56
C VAL A 108 4.12 5.02 -15.84
N GLY A 109 2.98 5.69 -15.99
CA GLY A 109 2.17 5.61 -17.21
C GLY A 109 2.93 6.09 -18.46
N LEU A 110 3.71 7.15 -18.33
CA LEU A 110 4.59 7.65 -19.42
C LEU A 110 5.68 6.63 -19.76
N VAL A 111 6.33 6.05 -18.76
CA VAL A 111 7.34 5.00 -18.95
C VAL A 111 6.75 3.82 -19.73
N TYR A 112 5.57 3.33 -19.37
CA TYR A 112 4.91 2.24 -20.09
C TYR A 112 4.57 2.63 -21.54
N LYS A 113 4.13 3.88 -21.76
CA LYS A 113 3.81 4.38 -23.09
C LYS A 113 5.03 4.48 -24.01
N PHE A 114 6.16 4.93 -23.47
CA PHE A 114 7.37 5.20 -24.28
C PHE A 114 8.25 3.97 -24.48
N LEU A 115 8.43 3.14 -23.47
CA LEU A 115 9.35 2.00 -23.53
C LEU A 115 8.84 0.87 -24.43
N LYS A 116 7.50 0.72 -24.58
CA LYS A 116 6.87 -0.34 -25.39
C LYS A 116 7.39 -1.77 -25.10
N ILE A 117 7.89 -1.99 -23.88
CA ILE A 117 8.32 -3.30 -23.36
C ILE A 117 7.19 -3.90 -22.50
N PRO A 118 7.22 -5.21 -22.22
CA PRO A 118 6.27 -5.80 -21.29
C PRO A 118 6.24 -5.06 -19.97
N THR A 119 5.03 -4.69 -19.50
CA THR A 119 4.84 -3.87 -18.29
C THR A 119 5.42 -4.52 -17.05
N LEU A 120 5.47 -5.85 -17.01
CA LEU A 120 6.09 -6.62 -15.93
C LEU A 120 7.58 -6.28 -15.77
N ILE A 121 8.34 -6.23 -16.88
CA ILE A 121 9.79 -5.93 -16.86
C ILE A 121 10.00 -4.46 -16.47
N ALA A 122 9.22 -3.57 -17.08
CA ALA A 122 9.29 -2.14 -16.78
C ALA A 122 8.95 -1.85 -15.32
N SER A 123 7.94 -2.52 -14.76
CA SER A 123 7.51 -2.30 -13.38
C SER A 123 8.53 -2.79 -12.35
N ILE A 124 9.24 -3.88 -12.61
CA ILE A 124 10.33 -4.33 -11.74
C ILE A 124 11.47 -3.31 -11.73
N GLY A 125 11.87 -2.80 -12.90
CA GLY A 125 12.87 -1.73 -12.98
C GLY A 125 12.46 -0.47 -12.25
N LEU A 126 11.21 -0.03 -12.41
CA LEU A 126 10.65 1.11 -11.69
C LEU A 126 10.56 0.87 -10.18
N CYS A 127 10.23 -0.35 -9.75
CA CYS A 127 10.23 -0.73 -8.34
C CYS A 127 11.60 -0.48 -7.70
N LEU A 128 12.68 -0.97 -8.33
CA LEU A 128 14.05 -0.77 -7.85
C LEU A 128 14.46 0.71 -7.83
N ILE A 129 14.03 1.48 -8.84
CA ILE A 129 14.29 2.93 -8.89
C ILE A 129 13.57 3.62 -7.71
N PHE A 130 12.29 3.35 -7.50
CA PHE A 130 11.53 3.96 -6.41
C PHE A 130 12.03 3.56 -5.03
N GLU A 131 12.44 2.29 -4.84
CA GLU A 131 13.09 1.85 -3.61
C GLU A 131 14.42 2.58 -3.37
N SER A 132 15.22 2.76 -4.41
CA SER A 132 16.48 3.52 -4.32
C SER A 132 16.23 4.98 -3.97
N LEU A 133 15.25 5.62 -4.61
CA LEU A 133 14.83 6.98 -4.29
C LEU A 133 14.31 7.11 -2.85
N THR A 134 13.56 6.12 -2.36
CA THR A 134 13.11 6.07 -0.96
C THR A 134 14.29 6.16 0.02
N ARG A 135 15.40 5.51 -0.28
CA ARG A 135 16.61 5.55 0.57
C ARG A 135 17.39 6.86 0.48
N ILE A 136 17.32 7.54 -0.67
CA ILE A 136 18.01 8.84 -0.88
C ILE A 136 17.25 9.96 -0.17
N PHE A 137 15.92 9.99 -0.32
CA PHE A 137 15.10 11.01 0.31
C PHE A 137 14.98 10.74 1.82
N TYR A 138 15.34 11.71 2.63
CA TYR A 138 15.27 11.67 4.10
C TYR A 138 15.96 10.44 4.73
N GLY A 139 16.96 9.85 4.05
CA GLY A 139 17.65 8.65 4.53
C GLY A 139 16.77 7.39 4.63
N GLY A 140 15.63 7.39 3.94
CA GLY A 140 14.62 6.31 4.06
C GLY A 140 13.83 6.36 5.36
N ALA A 141 14.03 7.37 6.18
CA ALA A 141 13.27 7.54 7.41
C ALA A 141 11.85 8.02 7.09
N GLY A 142 10.87 7.22 7.48
CA GLY A 142 9.51 7.72 7.62
C GLY A 142 9.44 8.69 8.80
N THR A 143 8.54 9.65 8.74
CA THR A 143 8.21 10.50 9.88
C THR A 143 7.75 9.62 11.04
N HIS A 144 8.30 9.82 12.21
CA HIS A 144 7.79 9.26 13.46
C HIS A 144 6.48 9.98 13.83
N LEU A 145 5.39 9.61 13.14
CA LEU A 145 4.07 10.22 13.31
C LEU A 145 3.54 10.17 14.74
N THR A 146 4.13 9.37 15.63
CA THR A 146 3.70 9.24 17.02
C THR A 146 4.12 10.41 17.91
N GLU A 147 5.32 10.98 17.74
CA GLU A 147 5.76 12.15 18.51
C GLU A 147 5.38 13.46 17.83
N ASP A 148 5.51 13.50 16.52
CA ASP A 148 5.22 14.68 15.71
C ASP A 148 3.71 14.84 15.39
N TYR A 149 2.90 13.80 15.63
CA TYR A 149 1.44 13.84 15.47
C TYR A 149 0.78 14.87 16.38
N MET A 150 1.34 15.10 17.58
CA MET A 150 0.91 16.17 18.47
C MET A 150 1.22 17.56 17.91
N LEU A 151 2.33 17.71 17.16
CA LEU A 151 2.72 18.96 16.51
C LEU A 151 1.82 19.28 15.29
N LEU A 152 1.29 18.26 14.62
CA LEU A 152 0.37 18.41 13.49
C LEU A 152 -1.10 18.66 13.90
N GLY A 153 -1.38 18.85 15.20
CA GLY A 153 -2.74 19.03 15.69
C GLY A 153 -3.57 17.74 15.65
N GLY A 154 -2.93 16.62 15.93
CA GLY A 154 -3.53 15.29 15.86
C GLY A 154 -4.72 15.11 16.79
N PHE A 155 -5.57 14.15 16.45
CA PHE A 155 -6.75 13.80 17.24
C PHE A 155 -6.37 13.41 18.67
N PRO A 156 -7.12 13.90 19.67
CA PRO A 156 -6.99 13.40 21.03
C PRO A 156 -7.31 11.89 21.03
N TYR A 157 -6.56 11.13 21.82
CA TYR A 157 -6.80 9.70 22.06
C TYR A 157 -8.20 9.43 22.55
#